data_ed14c2ffb71974559fc73ef1c54024f1
#
_entry.id   ed14c2ffb71974559fc73ef1c54024f1
#
_cell.length_a   1.000
_cell.length_b   1.000
_cell.length_c   1.000
_cell.angle_alpha   90.00
_cell.angle_beta   90.00
_cell.angle_gamma   90.00
#
_symmetry.space_group_name_H-M   'P 1'
#
loop_
_entity.id
_entity.type
_entity.pdbx_description
1 polymer ?
#
loop_
_entity_poly.entity_id
_entity_poly.type
_entity_poly.pdbx_seq_one_letter_code
_entity_poly.pdbx_strand_id
1 'polypeptide(L)'
;YGGIVPEVASREHLRVIIPVIQEALEEANCSLDDLEAIAATRGPGLTGALLVGYNTGKAIALSKKLPFLGVNHLEGHVRANWLVEETPPSFPALALVVSGGHTDLVFMEEDGKYERLGGTLDDAAGEAFDKVGRLLGLPFPGGPAVAKEALKGAVSSLKLPRSWLPGTANFSFSGLKTAVLHSIRKDSWSPEEIAWEFQESVVDVLAGKVEKFATELQAKEVLVAGGVASNQRLREELKSRITVPVRIPPPSLCTDNAAMIGAAASPRLSRGERTSLSEDVFSTNDWSVV
;
A
#
# COMPACT_ATOMS: atom_id res chain seq x y z
N TYR A 1 -1.57 -22.38 1.03
CA TYR A 1 -1.78 -22.06 -0.39
C TYR A 1 -0.57 -21.34 -1.03
N GLY A 2 0.36 -20.83 -0.27
CA GLY A 2 1.57 -20.14 -0.78
C GLY A 2 1.30 -18.83 -1.51
N GLY A 3 0.19 -18.18 -1.24
CA GLY A 3 -0.25 -16.90 -1.79
C GLY A 3 -1.76 -16.70 -1.62
N ILE A 4 -2.27 -15.59 -2.13
CA ILE A 4 -3.70 -15.25 -2.06
C ILE A 4 -4.47 -16.09 -3.08
N VAL A 5 -5.53 -16.77 -2.62
CA VAL A 5 -6.51 -17.47 -3.46
C VAL A 5 -7.81 -16.66 -3.43
N PRO A 6 -8.17 -15.94 -4.53
CA PRO A 6 -9.27 -14.97 -4.53
C PRO A 6 -10.62 -15.52 -4.06
N GLU A 7 -10.97 -16.73 -4.48
CA GLU A 7 -12.24 -17.36 -4.09
C GLU A 7 -12.28 -17.71 -2.60
N VAL A 8 -11.15 -18.17 -2.03
CA VAL A 8 -11.06 -18.48 -0.60
C VAL A 8 -11.17 -17.20 0.21
N ALA A 9 -10.47 -16.13 -0.22
CA ALA A 9 -10.54 -14.84 0.43
C ALA A 9 -11.97 -14.28 0.43
N SER A 10 -12.68 -14.32 -0.70
CA SER A 10 -14.05 -13.81 -0.81
C SER A 10 -15.02 -14.57 0.10
N ARG A 11 -14.90 -15.90 0.18
CA ARG A 11 -15.73 -16.73 1.07
C ARG A 11 -15.46 -16.44 2.55
N GLU A 12 -14.19 -16.21 2.90
CA GLU A 12 -13.83 -15.88 4.28
C GLU A 12 -14.32 -14.49 4.67
N HIS A 13 -14.20 -13.49 3.79
CA HIS A 13 -14.81 -12.18 4.00
C HIS A 13 -16.32 -12.27 4.24
N LEU A 14 -17.03 -13.07 3.45
CA LEU A 14 -18.48 -13.24 3.63
C LEU A 14 -18.85 -13.84 5.00
N ARG A 15 -18.00 -14.74 5.54
CA ARG A 15 -18.22 -15.35 6.85
C ARG A 15 -17.99 -14.38 8.01
N VAL A 16 -17.00 -13.49 7.89
CA VAL A 16 -16.53 -12.69 9.03
C VAL A 16 -17.04 -11.25 9.01
N ILE A 17 -17.60 -10.75 7.90
CA ILE A 17 -17.91 -9.32 7.76
C ILE A 17 -18.90 -8.82 8.83
N ILE A 18 -19.96 -9.58 9.14
CA ILE A 18 -20.93 -9.17 10.16
C ILE A 18 -20.32 -9.22 11.55
N PRO A 19 -19.67 -10.31 12.00
CA PRO A 19 -18.93 -10.32 13.27
C PRO A 19 -17.95 -9.15 13.42
N VAL A 20 -17.14 -8.86 12.39
CA VAL A 20 -16.16 -7.77 12.43
C VAL A 20 -16.85 -6.39 12.58
N ILE A 21 -17.96 -6.15 11.87
CA ILE A 21 -18.72 -4.91 12.01
C ILE A 21 -19.30 -4.79 13.43
N GLN A 22 -19.84 -5.87 13.99
CA GLN A 22 -20.37 -5.88 15.34
C GLN A 22 -19.31 -5.59 16.39
N GLU A 23 -18.16 -6.27 16.31
CA GLU A 23 -17.02 -6.04 17.19
C GLU A 23 -16.53 -4.58 17.11
N ALA A 24 -16.39 -4.03 15.90
CA ALA A 24 -15.98 -2.64 15.72
C ALA A 24 -16.97 -1.63 16.34
N LEU A 25 -18.27 -1.87 16.23
CA LEU A 25 -19.29 -1.03 16.86
C LEU A 25 -19.26 -1.14 18.39
N GLU A 26 -19.07 -2.35 18.92
CA GLU A 26 -18.93 -2.59 20.36
C GLU A 26 -17.69 -1.91 20.93
N GLU A 27 -16.52 -2.05 20.27
CA GLU A 27 -15.29 -1.37 20.68
C GLU A 27 -15.42 0.15 20.63
N ALA A 28 -16.11 0.69 19.62
CA ALA A 28 -16.39 2.11 19.49
C ALA A 28 -17.48 2.61 20.45
N ASN A 29 -18.14 1.70 21.20
CA ASN A 29 -19.27 1.99 22.06
C ASN A 29 -20.39 2.76 21.31
N CYS A 30 -20.70 2.35 20.08
CA CYS A 30 -21.74 2.93 19.22
C CYS A 30 -22.56 1.84 18.53
N SER A 31 -23.66 2.26 17.93
CA SER A 31 -24.59 1.44 17.15
C SER A 31 -24.67 1.92 15.71
N LEU A 32 -25.36 1.17 14.85
CA LEU A 32 -25.63 1.61 13.47
C LEU A 32 -26.48 2.89 13.39
N ASP A 33 -27.21 3.23 14.45
CA ASP A 33 -28.06 4.44 14.49
C ASP A 33 -27.27 5.71 14.83
N ASP A 34 -26.05 5.55 15.34
CA ASP A 34 -25.14 6.66 15.65
C ASP A 34 -24.27 7.05 14.44
N LEU A 35 -24.34 6.30 13.33
CA LEU A 35 -23.53 6.56 12.16
C LEU A 35 -24.17 7.65 11.28
N GLU A 36 -23.34 8.54 10.75
CA GLU A 36 -23.76 9.64 9.86
C GLU A 36 -23.54 9.32 8.37
N ALA A 37 -22.67 8.36 8.06
CA ALA A 37 -22.37 7.92 6.70
C ALA A 37 -21.73 6.53 6.68
N ILE A 38 -21.73 5.89 5.52
CA ILE A 38 -21.01 4.63 5.26
C ILE A 38 -20.00 4.85 4.14
N ALA A 39 -18.76 4.40 4.36
CA ALA A 39 -17.73 4.34 3.34
C ALA A 39 -17.24 2.90 3.15
N ALA A 40 -16.96 2.54 1.92
CA ALA A 40 -16.40 1.22 1.61
C ALA A 40 -15.39 1.31 0.46
N THR A 41 -14.40 0.43 0.46
CA THR A 41 -13.44 0.32 -0.64
C THR A 41 -14.17 -0.10 -1.92
N ARG A 42 -14.08 0.75 -2.96
CA ARG A 42 -14.66 0.49 -4.26
C ARG A 42 -13.67 -0.23 -5.21
N GLY A 43 -12.40 0.02 -5.04
CA GLY A 43 -11.30 -0.51 -5.84
C GLY A 43 -10.06 0.38 -5.76
N PRO A 44 -8.95 -0.04 -6.39
CA PRO A 44 -8.73 -1.35 -7.01
C PRO A 44 -8.61 -2.49 -6.00
N GLY A 45 -8.76 -3.74 -6.49
CA GLY A 45 -8.60 -4.93 -5.66
C GLY A 45 -9.22 -6.20 -6.28
N LEU A 46 -9.22 -7.28 -5.51
CA LEU A 46 -9.84 -8.53 -5.92
C LEU A 46 -11.37 -8.38 -5.94
N THR A 47 -11.96 -8.42 -7.12
CA THR A 47 -13.39 -8.15 -7.36
C THR A 47 -14.31 -8.90 -6.39
N GLY A 48 -14.08 -10.20 -6.17
CA GLY A 48 -14.92 -10.99 -5.26
C GLY A 48 -14.85 -10.50 -3.80
N ALA A 49 -13.69 -10.12 -3.30
CA ALA A 49 -13.52 -9.57 -1.96
C ALA A 49 -14.12 -8.16 -1.86
N LEU A 50 -13.88 -7.31 -2.86
CA LEU A 50 -14.46 -5.96 -2.93
C LEU A 50 -15.99 -6.00 -2.88
N LEU A 51 -16.63 -6.89 -3.67
CA LEU A 51 -18.08 -7.03 -3.72
C LEU A 51 -18.70 -7.34 -2.34
N VAL A 52 -18.02 -8.13 -1.51
CA VAL A 52 -18.52 -8.44 -0.16
C VAL A 52 -18.60 -7.17 0.69
N GLY A 53 -17.48 -6.43 0.83
CA GLY A 53 -17.42 -5.21 1.63
C GLY A 53 -18.30 -4.09 1.07
N TYR A 54 -18.20 -3.87 -0.23
CA TYR A 54 -18.90 -2.78 -0.92
C TYR A 54 -20.43 -2.94 -0.88
N ASN A 55 -20.94 -4.14 -1.19
CA ASN A 55 -22.37 -4.38 -1.14
C ASN A 55 -22.93 -4.45 0.30
N THR A 56 -22.15 -4.91 1.27
CA THR A 56 -22.52 -4.81 2.68
C THR A 56 -22.65 -3.35 3.11
N GLY A 57 -21.68 -2.50 2.76
CA GLY A 57 -21.75 -1.07 3.01
C GLY A 57 -22.95 -0.41 2.37
N LYS A 58 -23.26 -0.72 1.09
CA LYS A 58 -24.47 -0.24 0.39
C LYS A 58 -25.76 -0.69 1.10
N ALA A 59 -25.83 -1.95 1.54
CA ALA A 59 -27.02 -2.48 2.21
C ALA A 59 -27.28 -1.77 3.54
N ILE A 60 -26.23 -1.52 4.33
CA ILE A 60 -26.33 -0.75 5.58
C ILE A 60 -26.77 0.68 5.29
N ALA A 61 -26.11 1.36 4.35
CA ALA A 61 -26.45 2.73 3.96
C ALA A 61 -27.90 2.85 3.50
N LEU A 62 -28.37 1.92 2.65
CA LEU A 62 -29.75 1.89 2.18
C LEU A 62 -30.75 1.67 3.34
N SER A 63 -30.47 0.70 4.21
CA SER A 63 -31.36 0.34 5.34
C SER A 63 -31.49 1.48 6.35
N LYS A 64 -30.39 2.21 6.60
CA LYS A 64 -30.34 3.32 7.55
C LYS A 64 -30.59 4.69 6.89
N LYS A 65 -30.78 4.74 5.59
CA LYS A 65 -30.93 5.97 4.79
C LYS A 65 -29.75 6.94 4.96
N LEU A 66 -28.55 6.37 5.06
CA LEU A 66 -27.30 7.11 5.23
C LEU A 66 -26.64 7.41 3.88
N PRO A 67 -25.87 8.49 3.77
CA PRO A 67 -24.99 8.72 2.64
C PRO A 67 -24.01 7.57 2.48
N PHE A 68 -23.70 7.20 1.24
CA PHE A 68 -22.71 6.19 0.88
C PHE A 68 -21.59 6.78 0.04
N LEU A 69 -20.34 6.42 0.33
CA LEU A 69 -19.18 6.79 -0.47
C LEU A 69 -18.30 5.57 -0.77
N GLY A 70 -18.11 5.29 -2.06
CA GLY A 70 -17.09 4.36 -2.54
C GLY A 70 -15.73 5.03 -2.58
N VAL A 71 -14.74 4.45 -1.93
CA VAL A 71 -13.39 5.01 -1.78
C VAL A 71 -12.40 4.25 -2.63
N ASN A 72 -11.49 4.97 -3.27
CA ASN A 72 -10.33 4.38 -3.91
C ASN A 72 -9.36 3.84 -2.85
N HIS A 73 -8.98 2.57 -2.96
CA HIS A 73 -8.09 1.89 -2.02
C HIS A 73 -6.72 2.56 -1.89
N LEU A 74 -6.17 3.04 -3.01
CA LEU A 74 -4.86 3.70 -3.04
C LEU A 74 -4.92 5.09 -2.42
N GLU A 75 -6.02 5.83 -2.64
CA GLU A 75 -6.32 7.05 -1.91
C GLU A 75 -6.37 6.77 -0.40
N GLY A 76 -7.05 5.69 0.01
CA GLY A 76 -7.09 5.26 1.40
C GLY A 76 -5.68 5.12 1.99
N HIS A 77 -4.79 4.41 1.31
CA HIS A 77 -3.40 4.28 1.76
C HIS A 77 -2.70 5.63 1.92
N VAL A 78 -2.81 6.54 0.95
CA VAL A 78 -2.21 7.88 1.07
C VAL A 78 -2.82 8.62 2.25
N ARG A 79 -4.15 8.56 2.42
CA ARG A 79 -4.89 9.22 3.52
C ARG A 79 -4.58 8.70 4.91
N ALA A 80 -4.00 7.50 5.05
CA ALA A 80 -3.49 7.01 6.33
C ALA A 80 -2.48 7.98 6.97
N ASN A 81 -1.79 8.81 6.18
CA ASN A 81 -0.86 9.82 6.67
C ASN A 81 -1.55 10.97 7.44
N TRP A 82 -2.84 11.21 7.26
CA TRP A 82 -3.62 12.20 8.04
C TRP A 82 -3.99 11.69 9.44
N LEU A 83 -3.82 10.39 9.68
CA LEU A 83 -4.10 9.77 10.99
C LEU A 83 -2.87 9.76 11.93
N VAL A 84 -1.72 10.26 11.47
CA VAL A 84 -0.44 10.16 12.19
C VAL A 84 -0.17 11.38 13.06
N GLU A 85 -0.48 12.57 12.57
CA GLU A 85 -0.18 13.83 13.21
C GLU A 85 -1.42 14.75 13.20
N GLU A 86 -1.50 15.66 14.16
CA GLU A 86 -2.60 16.64 14.24
C GLU A 86 -2.58 17.62 13.07
N THR A 87 -1.40 17.92 12.52
CA THR A 87 -1.26 18.81 11.37
C THR A 87 -1.39 18.06 10.05
N PRO A 88 -2.17 18.57 9.10
CA PRO A 88 -2.25 17.96 7.76
C PRO A 88 -0.90 18.04 7.04
N PRO A 89 -0.65 17.16 6.05
CA PRO A 89 0.53 17.25 5.20
C PRO A 89 0.68 18.58 4.48
N SER A 90 1.93 18.97 4.20
CA SER A 90 2.28 20.17 3.46
C SER A 90 2.30 19.91 1.95
N PHE A 91 1.75 20.84 1.15
CA PHE A 91 1.69 20.72 -0.30
C PHE A 91 2.59 21.74 -1.02
N PRO A 92 3.10 21.44 -2.23
CA PRO A 92 2.94 20.16 -2.92
C PRO A 92 3.62 19.00 -2.19
N ALA A 93 3.03 17.81 -2.27
CA ALA A 93 3.54 16.60 -1.64
C ALA A 93 3.82 15.49 -2.68
N LEU A 94 4.76 14.61 -2.37
CA LEU A 94 5.03 13.42 -3.17
C LEU A 94 4.67 12.18 -2.35
N ALA A 95 3.76 11.36 -2.86
CA ALA A 95 3.35 10.13 -2.19
C ALA A 95 3.98 8.90 -2.87
N LEU A 96 4.62 8.02 -2.08
CA LEU A 96 5.02 6.67 -2.46
C LEU A 96 4.01 5.69 -1.90
N VAL A 97 3.21 5.06 -2.76
CA VAL A 97 2.31 3.96 -2.41
C VAL A 97 2.98 2.65 -2.75
N VAL A 98 3.35 1.87 -1.73
CA VAL A 98 4.14 0.64 -1.89
C VAL A 98 3.54 -0.49 -1.06
N SER A 99 2.93 -1.47 -1.74
CA SER A 99 2.18 -2.56 -1.13
C SER A 99 2.44 -3.91 -1.83
N GLY A 100 1.67 -4.93 -1.47
CA GLY A 100 1.71 -6.24 -2.13
C GLY A 100 1.32 -6.19 -3.60
N GLY A 101 0.38 -5.33 -3.98
CA GLY A 101 -0.14 -5.24 -5.36
C GLY A 101 0.24 -3.96 -6.10
N HIS A 102 0.75 -2.95 -5.42
CA HIS A 102 0.99 -1.63 -6.00
C HIS A 102 2.36 -1.07 -5.64
N THR A 103 2.95 -0.36 -6.60
CA THR A 103 4.13 0.48 -6.39
C THR A 103 3.97 1.68 -7.30
N ASP A 104 3.46 2.77 -6.73
CA ASP A 104 3.11 3.98 -7.47
C ASP A 104 3.78 5.21 -6.83
N LEU A 105 4.18 6.14 -7.67
CA LEU A 105 4.63 7.48 -7.29
C LEU A 105 3.57 8.48 -7.74
N VAL A 106 3.05 9.25 -6.79
CA VAL A 106 1.91 10.15 -6.98
C VAL A 106 2.27 11.54 -6.50
N PHE A 107 2.06 12.53 -7.34
CA PHE A 107 2.22 13.93 -6.97
C PHE A 107 0.88 14.50 -6.52
N MET A 108 0.94 15.31 -5.48
CA MET A 108 -0.21 16.02 -4.94
C MET A 108 0.11 17.52 -4.90
N GLU A 109 -0.43 18.27 -5.85
CA GLU A 109 -0.29 19.72 -5.87
C GLU A 109 -0.98 20.37 -4.67
N GLU A 110 -2.17 19.84 -4.34
CA GLU A 110 -2.97 20.23 -3.18
C GLU A 110 -3.76 19.04 -2.63
N ASP A 111 -4.42 19.21 -1.52
CA ASP A 111 -5.23 18.17 -0.90
C ASP A 111 -6.36 17.69 -1.82
N GLY A 112 -6.42 16.37 -2.05
CA GLY A 112 -7.43 15.75 -2.89
C GLY A 112 -7.13 15.77 -4.39
N LYS A 113 -6.00 16.33 -4.83
CA LYS A 113 -5.55 16.28 -6.23
C LYS A 113 -4.38 15.30 -6.37
N TYR A 114 -4.60 14.22 -7.06
CA TYR A 114 -3.65 13.13 -7.25
C TYR A 114 -3.25 13.02 -8.73
N GLU A 115 -1.96 13.15 -9.00
CA GLU A 115 -1.37 12.92 -10.32
C GLU A 115 -0.41 11.72 -10.23
N ARG A 116 -0.73 10.62 -10.89
CA ARG A 116 0.15 9.46 -10.96
C ARG A 116 1.31 9.73 -11.91
N LEU A 117 2.51 9.90 -11.38
CA LEU A 117 3.74 10.11 -12.16
C LEU A 117 4.24 8.83 -12.83
N GLY A 118 4.07 7.71 -12.15
CA GLY A 118 4.48 6.40 -12.62
C GLY A 118 4.19 5.31 -11.61
N GLY A 119 4.45 4.08 -11.99
CA GLY A 119 4.26 2.91 -11.14
C GLY A 119 5.00 1.70 -11.66
N THR A 120 4.78 0.54 -11.04
CA THR A 120 5.43 -0.67 -11.52
C THR A 120 4.91 -1.09 -12.89
N LEU A 121 5.84 -1.54 -13.74
CA LEU A 121 5.54 -2.09 -15.08
C LEU A 121 5.35 -3.61 -15.03
N ASP A 122 5.69 -4.24 -13.92
CA ASP A 122 5.63 -5.68 -13.72
C ASP A 122 5.26 -6.02 -12.27
N ASP A 123 6.11 -6.70 -11.52
CA ASP A 123 5.85 -7.03 -10.11
C ASP A 123 5.83 -5.76 -9.24
N ALA A 124 4.88 -5.66 -8.32
CA ALA A 124 4.96 -4.69 -7.23
C ALA A 124 6.09 -5.06 -6.25
N ALA A 125 6.60 -4.08 -5.50
CA ALA A 125 7.69 -4.32 -4.55
C ALA A 125 7.33 -5.41 -3.53
N GLY A 126 6.13 -5.38 -2.93
CA GLY A 126 5.70 -6.39 -1.98
C GLY A 126 5.54 -7.78 -2.62
N GLU A 127 5.05 -7.86 -3.85
CA GLU A 127 4.99 -9.10 -4.61
C GLU A 127 6.41 -9.67 -4.87
N ALA A 128 7.39 -8.81 -5.16
CA ALA A 128 8.78 -9.21 -5.31
C ALA A 128 9.35 -9.78 -4.00
N PHE A 129 9.05 -9.17 -2.85
CA PHE A 129 9.39 -9.71 -1.53
C PHE A 129 8.76 -11.09 -1.28
N ASP A 130 7.48 -11.27 -1.61
CA ASP A 130 6.80 -12.57 -1.44
C ASP A 130 7.40 -13.66 -2.34
N LYS A 131 7.70 -13.32 -3.61
CA LYS A 131 8.33 -14.24 -4.55
C LYS A 131 9.73 -14.66 -4.11
N VAL A 132 10.53 -13.71 -3.63
CA VAL A 132 11.90 -13.98 -3.15
C VAL A 132 11.87 -14.73 -1.82
N GLY A 133 10.99 -14.35 -0.89
CA GLY A 133 10.78 -15.10 0.35
C GLY A 133 10.52 -16.58 0.08
N ARG A 134 9.63 -16.88 -0.88
CA ARG A 134 9.35 -18.26 -1.30
C ARG A 134 10.57 -18.97 -1.90
N LEU A 135 11.38 -18.29 -2.72
CA LEU A 135 12.62 -18.87 -3.28
C LEU A 135 13.65 -19.21 -2.21
N LEU A 136 13.70 -18.43 -1.14
CA LEU A 136 14.56 -18.67 0.02
C LEU A 136 13.98 -19.64 1.06
N GLY A 137 12.79 -20.22 0.80
CA GLY A 137 12.12 -21.13 1.73
C GLY A 137 11.58 -20.44 2.99
N LEU A 138 11.38 -19.12 2.97
CA LEU A 138 10.89 -18.34 4.10
C LEU A 138 9.35 -18.37 4.17
N PRO A 139 8.77 -18.17 5.36
CA PRO A 139 7.31 -18.17 5.53
C PRO A 139 6.64 -16.97 4.84
N PHE A 140 5.35 -17.12 4.53
CA PHE A 140 4.49 -16.03 4.10
C PHE A 140 3.95 -15.26 5.32
N PRO A 141 3.80 -13.92 5.24
CA PRO A 141 4.15 -13.03 4.13
C PRO A 141 5.67 -12.81 3.97
N GLY A 142 6.13 -12.77 2.71
CA GLY A 142 7.55 -12.71 2.38
C GLY A 142 8.24 -11.41 2.81
N GLY A 143 7.54 -10.27 2.80
CA GLY A 143 8.11 -8.98 3.20
C GLY A 143 8.74 -8.99 4.58
N PRO A 144 7.98 -9.26 5.67
CA PRO A 144 8.53 -9.39 7.02
C PRO A 144 9.56 -10.50 7.17
N ALA A 145 9.36 -11.63 6.48
CA ALA A 145 10.25 -12.78 6.56
C ALA A 145 11.62 -12.48 5.94
N VAL A 146 11.67 -11.88 4.77
CA VAL A 146 12.92 -11.44 4.10
C VAL A 146 13.60 -10.35 4.92
N ALA A 147 12.86 -9.37 5.44
CA ALA A 147 13.43 -8.32 6.27
C ALA A 147 14.10 -8.87 7.53
N LYS A 148 13.45 -9.85 8.19
CA LYS A 148 14.00 -10.54 9.36
C LYS A 148 15.26 -11.35 9.00
N GLU A 149 15.25 -12.02 7.84
CA GLU A 149 16.41 -12.81 7.39
C GLU A 149 17.58 -11.89 7.02
N ALA A 150 17.31 -10.76 6.37
CA ALA A 150 18.29 -9.75 6.01
C ALA A 150 19.04 -9.17 7.23
N LEU A 151 18.39 -9.08 8.40
CA LEU A 151 19.04 -8.63 9.64
C LEU A 151 20.15 -9.56 10.14
N LYS A 152 20.15 -10.82 9.72
CA LYS A 152 21.20 -11.79 10.06
C LYS A 152 22.38 -11.74 9.07
N GLY A 153 22.12 -11.17 7.88
CA GLY A 153 23.11 -11.02 6.83
C GLY A 153 24.09 -9.88 7.12
N ALA A 154 25.27 -9.99 6.53
CA ALA A 154 26.26 -8.92 6.50
C ALA A 154 26.38 -8.37 5.08
N VAL A 155 27.03 -7.22 4.93
CA VAL A 155 27.40 -6.69 3.65
C VAL A 155 28.18 -7.74 2.85
N SER A 156 27.60 -8.24 1.79
CA SER A 156 28.15 -9.31 0.95
C SER A 156 28.75 -8.74 -0.34
N SER A 157 29.56 -9.55 -1.01
CA SER A 157 30.05 -9.24 -2.36
C SER A 157 28.98 -9.46 -3.43
N LEU A 158 27.84 -10.05 -3.08
CA LEU A 158 26.71 -10.20 -3.97
C LEU A 158 26.20 -8.83 -4.41
N LYS A 159 25.96 -8.68 -5.72
CA LYS A 159 25.32 -7.50 -6.30
C LYS A 159 24.15 -7.94 -7.16
N LEU A 160 22.95 -7.57 -6.72
CA LEU A 160 21.73 -7.74 -7.49
C LEU A 160 21.41 -6.47 -8.31
N PRO A 161 20.70 -6.58 -9.42
CA PRO A 161 20.42 -5.44 -10.27
C PRO A 161 19.51 -4.41 -9.58
N ARG A 162 19.73 -3.11 -9.88
CA ARG A 162 18.84 -1.99 -9.56
C ARG A 162 18.20 -1.50 -10.85
N SER A 163 16.91 -1.75 -11.01
CA SER A 163 16.19 -1.39 -12.25
C SER A 163 15.73 0.07 -12.20
N TRP A 164 16.64 0.98 -12.53
CA TRP A 164 16.40 2.42 -12.42
C TRP A 164 15.40 2.98 -13.42
N LEU A 165 15.24 2.38 -14.61
CA LEU A 165 14.40 2.89 -15.70
C LEU A 165 14.63 4.41 -15.90
N PRO A 166 15.79 4.84 -16.41
CA PRO A 166 16.18 6.26 -16.47
C PRO A 166 15.14 7.13 -17.18
N GLY A 167 14.93 8.36 -16.67
CA GLY A 167 13.99 9.32 -17.25
C GLY A 167 12.51 9.06 -16.94
N THR A 168 12.20 8.04 -16.14
CA THR A 168 10.81 7.70 -15.78
C THR A 168 10.60 7.59 -14.26
N ALA A 169 9.37 7.80 -13.80
CA ALA A 169 8.92 7.49 -12.45
C ALA A 169 8.46 6.03 -12.28
N ASN A 170 8.61 5.19 -13.32
CA ASN A 170 8.20 3.80 -13.29
C ASN A 170 9.18 2.92 -12.52
N PHE A 171 8.67 1.78 -12.02
CA PHE A 171 9.43 0.75 -11.31
C PHE A 171 9.38 -0.57 -12.07
N SER A 172 10.34 -1.46 -11.77
CA SER A 172 10.34 -2.83 -12.28
C SER A 172 11.13 -3.72 -11.30
N PHE A 173 10.53 -4.81 -10.86
CA PHE A 173 11.13 -5.73 -9.89
C PHE A 173 11.14 -7.19 -10.34
N SER A 174 10.50 -7.55 -11.47
CA SER A 174 10.45 -8.94 -11.95
C SER A 174 11.83 -9.53 -12.24
N GLY A 175 12.78 -8.71 -12.70
CA GLY A 175 14.17 -9.12 -12.95
C GLY A 175 14.93 -9.55 -11.69
N LEU A 176 14.58 -9.00 -10.53
CA LEU A 176 15.22 -9.37 -9.25
C LEU A 176 14.96 -10.82 -8.86
N LYS A 177 13.73 -11.34 -9.09
CA LYS A 177 13.42 -12.75 -8.85
C LYS A 177 14.37 -13.67 -9.62
N THR A 178 14.60 -13.38 -10.90
CA THR A 178 15.48 -14.17 -11.75
C THR A 178 16.94 -14.07 -11.27
N ALA A 179 17.39 -12.89 -10.89
CA ALA A 179 18.73 -12.67 -10.36
C ALA A 179 18.96 -13.44 -9.04
N VAL A 180 17.99 -13.41 -8.12
CA VAL A 180 18.02 -14.21 -6.89
C VAL A 180 18.08 -15.70 -7.19
N LEU A 181 17.25 -16.21 -8.11
CA LEU A 181 17.28 -17.62 -8.50
C LEU A 181 18.65 -18.06 -9.04
N HIS A 182 19.29 -17.20 -9.82
CA HIS A 182 20.66 -17.45 -10.30
C HIS A 182 21.68 -17.44 -9.16
N SER A 183 21.54 -16.56 -8.18
CA SER A 183 22.42 -16.50 -7.01
C SER A 183 22.30 -17.75 -6.14
N ILE A 184 21.07 -18.23 -5.90
CA ILE A 184 20.82 -19.49 -5.18
C ILE A 184 21.50 -20.67 -5.90
N ARG A 185 21.36 -20.76 -7.23
CA ARG A 185 21.95 -21.86 -8.03
C ARG A 185 23.49 -21.90 -8.02
N LYS A 186 24.12 -20.77 -7.81
CA LYS A 186 25.60 -20.70 -7.72
C LYS A 186 26.13 -21.21 -6.39
N ASP A 187 25.27 -21.32 -5.37
CA ASP A 187 25.61 -21.81 -4.03
C ASP A 187 26.82 -21.10 -3.39
N SER A 188 26.96 -19.81 -3.71
CA SER A 188 28.11 -19.00 -3.27
C SER A 188 27.77 -18.02 -2.15
N TRP A 189 26.48 -17.87 -1.83
CA TRP A 189 25.98 -16.93 -0.83
C TRP A 189 24.90 -17.59 0.03
N SER A 190 24.87 -17.22 1.31
CA SER A 190 23.87 -17.69 2.25
C SER A 190 22.49 -17.05 1.97
N PRO A 191 21.38 -17.67 2.42
CA PRO A 191 20.06 -17.08 2.32
C PRO A 191 19.98 -15.68 2.95
N GLU A 192 20.71 -15.44 4.03
CA GLU A 192 20.79 -14.16 4.73
C GLU A 192 21.46 -13.07 3.89
N GLU A 193 22.57 -13.41 3.22
CA GLU A 193 23.25 -12.50 2.30
C GLU A 193 22.38 -12.14 1.10
N ILE A 194 21.68 -13.13 0.54
CA ILE A 194 20.75 -12.92 -0.58
C ILE A 194 19.57 -12.06 -0.13
N ALA A 195 18.99 -12.33 1.03
CA ALA A 195 17.89 -11.54 1.58
C ALA A 195 18.30 -10.08 1.83
N TRP A 196 19.50 -9.86 2.38
CA TRP A 196 20.05 -8.53 2.62
C TRP A 196 20.22 -7.76 1.31
N GLU A 197 20.93 -8.31 0.32
CA GLU A 197 21.21 -7.62 -0.93
C GLU A 197 19.94 -7.42 -1.79
N PHE A 198 18.98 -8.36 -1.71
CA PHE A 198 17.67 -8.19 -2.33
C PHE A 198 16.91 -6.99 -1.73
N GLN A 199 16.84 -6.92 -0.40
CA GLN A 199 16.21 -5.80 0.30
C GLN A 199 16.87 -4.48 -0.08
N GLU A 200 18.21 -4.41 -0.04
CA GLU A 200 18.95 -3.20 -0.44
C GLU A 200 18.67 -2.82 -1.91
N SER A 201 18.54 -3.79 -2.81
CA SER A 201 18.25 -3.52 -4.22
C SER A 201 16.87 -2.88 -4.41
N VAL A 202 15.85 -3.33 -3.67
CA VAL A 202 14.51 -2.75 -3.72
C VAL A 202 14.48 -1.37 -3.07
N VAL A 203 15.04 -1.26 -1.85
CA VAL A 203 15.07 -0.02 -1.07
C VAL A 203 15.80 1.10 -1.82
N ASP A 204 16.94 0.79 -2.42
CA ASP A 204 17.74 1.73 -3.20
C ASP A 204 16.94 2.36 -4.36
N VAL A 205 16.23 1.53 -5.13
CA VAL A 205 15.41 2.01 -6.25
C VAL A 205 14.22 2.83 -5.75
N LEU A 206 13.53 2.39 -4.70
CA LEU A 206 12.40 3.11 -4.14
C LEU A 206 12.83 4.48 -3.60
N ALA A 207 13.82 4.50 -2.70
CA ALA A 207 14.27 5.72 -2.06
C ALA A 207 14.91 6.71 -3.05
N GLY A 208 15.76 6.22 -3.98
CA GLY A 208 16.40 7.09 -4.95
C GLY A 208 15.43 7.72 -5.96
N LYS A 209 14.33 7.02 -6.34
CA LYS A 209 13.29 7.64 -7.16
C LYS A 209 12.49 8.68 -6.38
N VAL A 210 12.14 8.40 -5.13
CA VAL A 210 11.46 9.38 -4.27
C VAL A 210 12.32 10.63 -4.08
N GLU A 211 13.61 10.47 -3.76
CA GLU A 211 14.57 11.57 -3.63
C GLU A 211 14.62 12.44 -4.89
N LYS A 212 14.79 11.79 -6.05
CA LYS A 212 14.84 12.48 -7.33
C LYS A 212 13.59 13.29 -7.60
N PHE A 213 12.41 12.67 -7.55
CA PHE A 213 11.15 13.34 -7.89
C PHE A 213 10.71 14.33 -6.83
N ALA A 214 11.01 14.11 -5.55
CA ALA A 214 10.76 15.11 -4.51
C ALA A 214 11.56 16.40 -4.77
N THR A 215 12.80 16.27 -5.24
CA THR A 215 13.66 17.41 -5.60
C THR A 215 13.18 18.10 -6.88
N GLU A 216 12.94 17.32 -7.94
CA GLU A 216 12.53 17.87 -9.25
C GLU A 216 11.18 18.60 -9.18
N LEU A 217 10.24 18.09 -8.38
CA LEU A 217 8.90 18.67 -8.21
C LEU A 217 8.78 19.64 -7.05
N GLN A 218 9.89 19.92 -6.36
CA GLN A 218 9.93 20.83 -5.21
C GLN A 218 8.88 20.46 -4.14
N ALA A 219 8.71 19.16 -3.89
CA ALA A 219 7.79 18.69 -2.86
C ALA A 219 8.19 19.22 -1.49
N LYS A 220 7.21 19.68 -0.72
CA LYS A 220 7.42 20.19 0.65
C LYS A 220 7.39 19.07 1.68
N GLU A 221 6.77 17.94 1.34
CA GLU A 221 6.67 16.76 2.20
C GLU A 221 6.59 15.50 1.34
N VAL A 222 7.13 14.40 1.84
CA VAL A 222 6.99 13.07 1.26
C VAL A 222 6.08 12.22 2.14
N LEU A 223 5.06 11.62 1.53
CA LEU A 223 4.11 10.71 2.18
C LEU A 223 4.43 9.28 1.75
N VAL A 224 4.53 8.35 2.69
CA VAL A 224 4.78 6.94 2.37
C VAL A 224 3.60 6.11 2.86
N ALA A 225 3.14 5.17 2.04
CA ALA A 225 1.93 4.41 2.32
C ALA A 225 2.01 2.98 1.77
N GLY A 226 1.15 2.10 2.28
CA GLY A 226 1.10 0.69 1.89
C GLY A 226 1.95 -0.22 2.76
N GLY A 227 1.70 -1.53 2.69
CA GLY A 227 2.28 -2.51 3.59
C GLY A 227 3.81 -2.57 3.60
N VAL A 228 4.47 -2.32 2.45
CA VAL A 228 5.94 -2.29 2.37
C VAL A 228 6.53 -1.07 3.07
N ALA A 229 5.76 0.01 3.30
CA ALA A 229 6.15 1.13 4.14
C ALA A 229 6.44 0.74 5.61
N SER A 230 6.04 -0.47 6.02
CA SER A 230 6.42 -1.03 7.33
C SER A 230 7.87 -1.54 7.37
N ASN A 231 8.55 -1.69 6.24
CA ASN A 231 9.93 -2.16 6.18
C ASN A 231 10.87 -1.12 6.82
N GLN A 232 11.55 -1.52 7.89
CA GLN A 232 12.38 -0.61 8.68
C GLN A 232 13.55 -0.03 7.86
N ARG A 233 14.17 -0.86 7.00
CA ARG A 233 15.30 -0.41 6.16
C ARG A 233 14.85 0.64 5.15
N LEU A 234 13.66 0.50 4.56
CA LEU A 234 13.08 1.52 3.68
C LEU A 234 12.84 2.83 4.43
N ARG A 235 12.28 2.77 5.65
CA ARG A 235 12.05 3.95 6.49
C ARG A 235 13.34 4.72 6.81
N GLU A 236 14.38 3.99 7.16
CA GLU A 236 15.71 4.56 7.46
C GLU A 236 16.31 5.21 6.21
N GLU A 237 16.27 4.53 5.07
CA GLU A 237 16.82 5.03 3.83
C GLU A 237 16.11 6.27 3.31
N LEU A 238 14.77 6.28 3.35
CA LEU A 238 13.98 7.47 2.99
C LEU A 238 14.34 8.67 3.88
N LYS A 239 14.39 8.47 5.20
CA LYS A 239 14.72 9.55 6.15
C LYS A 239 16.16 10.05 6.00
N SER A 240 17.08 9.21 5.54
CA SER A 240 18.49 9.60 5.35
C SER A 240 18.73 10.38 4.05
N ARG A 241 18.00 10.05 2.98
CA ARG A 241 18.20 10.65 1.64
C ARG A 241 17.36 11.91 1.43
N ILE A 242 16.17 11.96 1.98
CA ILE A 242 15.20 13.01 1.69
C ILE A 242 15.38 14.18 2.64
N THR A 243 15.51 15.38 2.08
CA THR A 243 15.79 16.60 2.85
C THR A 243 14.55 17.28 3.41
N VAL A 244 13.38 16.98 2.84
CA VAL A 244 12.08 17.49 3.35
C VAL A 244 11.48 16.50 4.36
N PRO A 245 10.48 16.89 5.16
CA PRO A 245 9.80 15.97 6.07
C PRO A 245 9.28 14.72 5.36
N VAL A 246 9.47 13.55 5.97
CA VAL A 246 8.98 12.27 5.48
C VAL A 246 7.98 11.70 6.49
N ARG A 247 6.71 11.67 6.11
CA ARG A 247 5.63 11.13 6.94
C ARG A 247 5.38 9.67 6.55
N ILE A 248 5.46 8.79 7.53
CA ILE A 248 5.24 7.36 7.35
C ILE A 248 4.36 6.87 8.50
N PRO A 249 3.18 6.32 8.23
CA PRO A 249 2.29 5.80 9.26
C PRO A 249 2.94 4.68 10.10
N PRO A 250 2.48 4.45 11.33
CA PRO A 250 2.87 3.26 12.08
C PRO A 250 2.46 1.98 11.33
N PRO A 251 3.12 0.85 11.55
CA PRO A 251 2.85 -0.39 10.81
C PRO A 251 1.38 -0.81 10.78
N SER A 252 0.63 -0.54 11.85
CA SER A 252 -0.81 -0.82 11.93
C SER A 252 -1.66 -0.04 10.93
N LEU A 253 -1.21 1.13 10.48
CA LEU A 253 -1.88 1.96 9.47
C LEU A 253 -1.25 1.84 8.07
N CYS A 254 -0.13 1.12 7.94
CA CYS A 254 0.48 0.86 6.63
C CYS A 254 -0.22 -0.27 5.88
N THR A 255 -0.70 -1.30 6.59
CA THR A 255 -1.48 -2.40 6.00
C THR A 255 -2.93 -1.99 5.81
N ASP A 256 -3.70 -2.79 5.06
CA ASP A 256 -5.12 -2.56 4.83
C ASP A 256 -5.88 -2.43 6.15
N ASN A 257 -6.63 -1.35 6.29
CA ASN A 257 -7.42 -1.06 7.49
C ASN A 257 -8.62 -0.16 7.14
N ALA A 258 -9.66 -0.19 7.96
CA ALA A 258 -10.85 0.61 7.72
C ALA A 258 -10.64 2.11 8.01
N ALA A 259 -9.73 2.45 8.94
CA ALA A 259 -9.49 3.84 9.32
C ALA A 259 -8.95 4.68 8.13
N MET A 260 -8.11 4.09 7.27
CA MET A 260 -7.61 4.77 6.07
C MET A 260 -8.73 5.09 5.07
N ILE A 261 -9.74 4.22 4.98
CA ILE A 261 -10.91 4.44 4.13
C ILE A 261 -11.80 5.54 4.71
N GLY A 262 -11.99 5.54 6.03
CA GLY A 262 -12.67 6.64 6.74
C GLY A 262 -11.97 7.99 6.57
N ALA A 263 -10.64 8.01 6.66
CA ALA A 263 -9.82 9.22 6.46
C ALA A 263 -9.95 9.79 5.03
N ALA A 264 -10.06 8.91 4.02
CA ALA A 264 -10.30 9.32 2.64
C ALA A 264 -11.76 9.80 2.43
N ALA A 265 -12.72 9.14 3.07
CA ALA A 265 -14.13 9.45 2.91
C ALA A 265 -14.57 10.74 3.61
N SER A 266 -14.07 11.01 4.81
CA SER A 266 -14.54 12.10 5.67
C SER A 266 -14.54 13.48 5.01
N PRO A 267 -13.44 13.96 4.41
CA PRO A 267 -13.42 15.27 3.76
C PRO A 267 -14.33 15.32 2.52
N ARG A 268 -14.49 14.22 1.81
CA ARG A 268 -15.34 14.11 0.61
C ARG A 268 -16.82 14.15 1.01
N LEU A 269 -17.20 13.39 2.03
CA LEU A 269 -18.55 13.40 2.58
C LEU A 269 -18.94 14.78 3.11
N SER A 270 -18.02 15.52 3.76
CA SER A 270 -18.25 16.87 4.26
C SER A 270 -18.50 17.88 3.14
N ARG A 271 -17.91 17.68 1.95
CA ARG A 271 -18.21 18.46 0.73
C ARG A 271 -19.49 18.05 0.04
N GLY A 272 -20.21 17.06 0.55
CA GLY A 272 -21.47 16.58 -0.04
C GLY A 272 -21.32 15.50 -1.10
N GLU A 273 -20.11 14.97 -1.32
CA GLU A 273 -19.89 13.90 -2.28
C GLU A 273 -20.61 12.61 -1.85
N ARG A 274 -21.15 11.90 -2.82
CA ARG A 274 -21.91 10.65 -2.63
C ARG A 274 -21.65 9.73 -3.81
N THR A 275 -21.60 8.43 -3.55
CA THR A 275 -21.56 7.41 -4.60
C THR A 275 -22.98 6.83 -4.78
N SER A 276 -23.41 6.72 -6.02
CA SER A 276 -24.70 6.07 -6.32
C SER A 276 -24.66 4.59 -5.91
N LEU A 277 -25.78 4.10 -5.36
CA LEU A 277 -25.90 2.68 -5.04
C LEU A 277 -25.90 1.78 -6.30
N SER A 278 -26.09 2.35 -7.49
CA SER A 278 -25.99 1.65 -8.78
C SER A 278 -24.55 1.51 -9.28
N GLU A 279 -23.59 2.26 -8.73
CA GLU A 279 -22.19 2.16 -9.14
C GLU A 279 -21.55 0.87 -8.62
N ASP A 280 -20.66 0.27 -9.42
CA ASP A 280 -20.02 -1.01 -9.10
C ASP A 280 -18.55 -0.84 -8.72
N VAL A 281 -17.94 -1.91 -8.24
CA VAL A 281 -16.51 -1.98 -7.94
C VAL A 281 -15.67 -2.00 -9.21
N PHE A 282 -14.38 -1.67 -9.11
CA PHE A 282 -13.41 -1.76 -10.20
C PHE A 282 -12.12 -2.47 -9.74
N SER A 283 -11.44 -3.16 -10.65
CA SER A 283 -10.23 -3.93 -10.35
C SER A 283 -8.93 -3.28 -10.85
N THR A 284 -9.04 -2.27 -11.73
CA THR A 284 -7.89 -1.61 -12.37
C THR A 284 -7.28 -0.54 -11.47
N ASN A 285 -5.94 -0.40 -11.54
CA ASN A 285 -5.23 0.71 -10.89
C ASN A 285 -5.55 2.02 -11.62
N ASP A 286 -6.58 2.70 -11.17
CA ASP A 286 -7.08 3.94 -11.77
C ASP A 286 -7.13 5.05 -10.73
N TRP A 287 -6.20 6.01 -10.84
CA TRP A 287 -6.14 7.20 -10.01
C TRP A 287 -7.10 8.31 -10.47
N SER A 288 -7.73 8.17 -11.65
CA SER A 288 -8.73 9.12 -12.13
C SER A 288 -10.10 8.98 -11.42
N VAL A 289 -10.27 7.89 -10.67
CA VAL A 289 -11.50 7.59 -9.90
C VAL A 289 -11.36 8.02 -8.42
N VAL A 290 -10.47 8.94 -8.16
CA VAL A 290 -10.26 9.51 -6.81
C VAL A 290 -11.10 10.77 -6.61
#